data_d659c4cf6e6fd35e775070b7d3cd0f09
#
_entry.id   d659c4cf6e6fd35e775070b7d3cd0f09
#
_cell.length_a   1.000
_cell.length_b   1.000
_cell.length_c   1.000
_cell.angle_alpha   90.00
_cell.angle_beta   90.00
_cell.angle_gamma   90.00
#
_symmetry.space_group_name_H-M   'P 1'
#
loop_
_entity.id
_entity.type
_entity.pdbx_description
1 polymer ?
#
loop_
_entity_poly.entity_id
_entity_poly.type
_entity_poly.pdbx_seq_one_letter_code
_entity_poly.pdbx_strand_id
1 'polypeptide(L)'
;MELLRPKVADFCCIYKKLVQYFAGFSKFFILQACFTTKTIMLKKERQAFILHNVNLHNRVLSSDLSSAINVSEDTIRRDLQELSEHNKLIKVHGGALSKSFHSSFNSSKVYAIENKKKIAQKAVSLIKDGMFVLTSGGTTIIELAKALPENLHATFITGSLPSAIEYMHHPNIDVIIIGDKLSKNSQITVGGEAIAKIKQIKADICFVGTNALSLEHGLTDNDWEVVQVKKAMIEASEKVVSLTIS
;
A
#
# COMPACT_ATOMS: atom_id res chain seq x y z
N MET A 1 -9.25 7.63 -31.55
CA MET A 1 -9.06 6.17 -31.36
C MET A 1 -9.58 5.85 -29.97
N GLU A 2 -10.88 5.54 -29.91
CA GLU A 2 -11.63 5.28 -28.67
C GLU A 2 -11.31 3.87 -28.18
N LEU A 3 -10.80 3.75 -26.99
CA LEU A 3 -10.61 2.47 -26.29
C LEU A 3 -11.87 2.15 -25.48
N LEU A 4 -12.62 1.19 -25.99
CA LEU A 4 -13.80 0.57 -25.41
C LEU A 4 -13.54 0.04 -23.99
N ARG A 5 -14.31 0.56 -23.03
CA ARG A 5 -14.47 -0.06 -21.70
C ARG A 5 -15.54 -1.17 -21.82
N PRO A 6 -15.28 -2.41 -21.44
CA PRO A 6 -16.33 -3.42 -21.42
C PRO A 6 -17.35 -3.11 -20.32
N LYS A 7 -18.62 -3.05 -20.68
CA LYS A 7 -19.76 -2.91 -19.76
C LYS A 7 -20.00 -4.24 -19.05
N VAL A 8 -20.38 -4.18 -17.79
CA VAL A 8 -20.71 -5.34 -16.92
C VAL A 8 -21.77 -6.29 -17.57
N ALA A 9 -22.51 -5.82 -18.55
CA ALA A 9 -23.44 -6.63 -19.33
C ALA A 9 -22.77 -7.73 -20.18
N ASP A 10 -21.49 -7.59 -20.53
CA ASP A 10 -20.80 -8.55 -21.39
C ASP A 10 -20.34 -9.81 -20.66
N PHE A 11 -20.18 -9.75 -19.33
CA PHE A 11 -19.84 -10.91 -18.52
C PHE A 11 -20.98 -11.94 -18.42
N CYS A 12 -22.22 -11.50 -18.48
CA CYS A 12 -23.38 -12.39 -18.47
C CYS A 12 -23.53 -13.20 -19.77
N CYS A 13 -23.07 -12.65 -20.90
CA CYS A 13 -23.13 -13.29 -22.20
C CYS A 13 -22.03 -14.35 -22.40
N ILE A 14 -20.85 -14.15 -21.80
CA ILE A 14 -19.74 -15.11 -21.85
C ILE A 14 -20.07 -16.34 -21.01
N TYR A 15 -20.73 -16.18 -19.86
CA TYR A 15 -21.17 -17.28 -19.03
C TYR A 15 -22.23 -18.16 -19.68
N LYS A 16 -23.15 -17.56 -20.47
CA LYS A 16 -24.16 -18.33 -21.24
C LYS A 16 -23.54 -19.15 -22.37
N LYS A 17 -22.47 -18.74 -22.98
CA LYS A 17 -21.77 -19.50 -24.04
C LYS A 17 -20.93 -20.66 -23.49
N LEU A 18 -20.37 -20.52 -22.27
CA LEU A 18 -19.61 -21.60 -21.63
C LEU A 18 -20.52 -22.75 -21.14
N VAL A 19 -21.75 -22.47 -20.73
CA VAL A 19 -22.71 -23.48 -20.28
C VAL A 19 -23.23 -24.35 -21.45
N GLN A 20 -23.25 -23.85 -22.68
CA GLN A 20 -23.64 -24.64 -23.85
C GLN A 20 -22.57 -25.63 -24.32
N TYR A 21 -21.32 -25.50 -23.91
CA TYR A 21 -20.25 -26.43 -24.33
C TYR A 21 -20.12 -27.67 -23.42
N PHE A 22 -20.80 -27.69 -22.29
CA PHE A 22 -20.78 -28.82 -21.34
C PHE A 22 -22.09 -29.59 -21.22
N ALA A 23 -22.98 -29.49 -22.21
CA ALA A 23 -24.25 -30.23 -22.24
C ALA A 23 -24.06 -31.68 -22.72
N GLY A 24 -23.22 -32.45 -22.00
CA GLY A 24 -22.95 -33.85 -22.33
C GLY A 24 -22.90 -34.81 -21.15
N PHE A 25 -23.22 -34.40 -19.92
CA PHE A 25 -23.33 -35.33 -18.79
C PHE A 25 -24.41 -34.88 -17.80
N SER A 26 -25.45 -35.73 -17.73
CA SER A 26 -26.39 -35.95 -16.61
C SER A 26 -26.94 -34.75 -15.83
N LYS A 27 -28.26 -34.58 -16.02
CA LYS A 27 -29.23 -33.81 -15.23
C LYS A 27 -28.83 -33.49 -13.79
N PHE A 28 -28.35 -32.28 -13.57
CA PHE A 28 -28.48 -31.55 -12.32
C PHE A 28 -28.99 -30.15 -12.61
N PHE A 29 -30.29 -29.95 -12.43
CA PHE A 29 -30.93 -28.65 -12.45
C PHE A 29 -30.56 -27.96 -11.12
N ILE A 30 -29.55 -27.08 -11.11
CA ILE A 30 -29.43 -26.06 -10.07
C ILE A 30 -30.20 -24.87 -10.55
N LEU A 31 -31.44 -24.77 -10.07
CA LEU A 31 -32.20 -23.51 -10.12
C LEU A 31 -31.54 -22.53 -9.15
N GLN A 32 -30.54 -21.81 -9.62
CA GLN A 32 -30.04 -20.66 -8.88
C GLN A 32 -30.99 -19.50 -9.14
N ALA A 33 -32.04 -19.43 -8.29
CA ALA A 33 -32.89 -18.26 -8.23
C ALA A 33 -31.98 -17.07 -7.88
N CYS A 34 -31.83 -16.15 -8.86
CA CYS A 34 -31.21 -14.85 -8.64
C CYS A 34 -32.17 -14.03 -7.77
N PHE A 35 -32.21 -14.31 -6.48
CA PHE A 35 -32.80 -13.42 -5.51
C PHE A 35 -31.86 -12.23 -5.40
N THR A 36 -32.20 -11.16 -6.10
CA THR A 36 -31.69 -9.82 -5.79
C THR A 36 -32.31 -9.38 -4.45
N THR A 37 -31.90 -10.02 -3.37
CA THR A 37 -32.12 -9.48 -2.06
C THR A 37 -31.29 -8.22 -1.98
N LYS A 38 -31.96 -7.09 -1.96
CA LYS A 38 -31.39 -5.77 -1.68
C LYS A 38 -30.86 -5.84 -0.26
N THR A 39 -29.65 -6.36 -0.08
CA THR A 39 -29.01 -6.49 1.24
C THR A 39 -28.74 -5.07 1.70
N ILE A 40 -29.55 -4.60 2.63
CA ILE A 40 -29.36 -3.29 3.26
C ILE A 40 -28.12 -3.43 4.14
N MET A 41 -26.99 -2.91 3.66
CA MET A 41 -25.73 -2.90 4.40
C MET A 41 -25.89 -2.03 5.65
N LEU A 42 -25.60 -2.58 6.82
CA LEU A 42 -25.66 -1.84 8.07
C LEU A 42 -24.62 -0.71 8.10
N LYS A 43 -24.88 0.37 8.83
CA LYS A 43 -23.99 1.53 8.90
C LYS A 43 -22.54 1.14 9.25
N LYS A 44 -22.33 0.26 10.23
CA LYS A 44 -20.99 -0.19 10.63
C LYS A 44 -20.29 -0.98 9.52
N GLU A 45 -21.00 -1.85 8.83
CA GLU A 45 -20.47 -2.61 7.68
C GLU A 45 -20.10 -1.68 6.53
N ARG A 46 -20.95 -0.69 6.25
CA ARG A 46 -20.69 0.33 5.23
C ARG A 46 -19.47 1.17 5.56
N GLN A 47 -19.33 1.60 6.80
CA GLN A 47 -18.15 2.33 7.25
C GLN A 47 -16.87 1.47 7.19
N ALA A 48 -16.95 0.18 7.52
CA ALA A 48 -15.84 -0.76 7.35
C ALA A 48 -15.46 -0.93 5.88
N PHE A 49 -16.44 -1.07 4.99
CA PHE A 49 -16.23 -1.11 3.54
C PHE A 49 -15.57 0.17 3.02
N ILE A 50 -16.04 1.35 3.45
CA ILE A 50 -15.43 2.64 3.07
C ILE A 50 -13.98 2.69 3.53
N LEU A 51 -13.68 2.35 4.78
CA LEU A 51 -12.31 2.36 5.31
C LEU A 51 -11.41 1.37 4.58
N HIS A 52 -11.91 0.19 4.27
CA HIS A 52 -11.17 -0.79 3.48
C HIS A 52 -10.78 -0.22 2.10
N ASN A 53 -11.73 0.37 1.38
CA ASN A 53 -11.46 0.96 0.06
C ASN A 53 -10.54 2.18 0.14
N VAL A 54 -10.70 3.05 1.15
CA VAL A 54 -9.80 4.19 1.38
C VAL A 54 -8.38 3.71 1.65
N ASN A 55 -8.20 2.66 2.45
CA ASN A 55 -6.88 2.12 2.75
C ASN A 55 -6.27 1.37 1.56
N LEU A 56 -7.09 0.67 0.78
CA LEU A 56 -6.65 -0.07 -0.40
C LEU A 56 -6.23 0.85 -1.55
N HIS A 57 -7.02 1.88 -1.82
CA HIS A 57 -6.84 2.75 -2.99
C HIS A 57 -6.21 4.10 -2.64
N ASN A 58 -5.95 4.39 -1.37
CA ASN A 58 -5.48 5.66 -0.80
C ASN A 58 -6.42 6.85 -1.02
N ARG A 59 -7.33 6.77 -1.98
CA ARG A 59 -8.39 7.74 -2.27
C ARG A 59 -9.63 7.04 -2.76
N VAL A 60 -10.79 7.61 -2.46
CA VAL A 60 -12.08 7.16 -2.97
C VAL A 60 -12.94 8.35 -3.33
N LEU A 61 -13.76 8.22 -4.38
CA LEU A 61 -14.78 9.19 -4.72
C LEU A 61 -16.11 8.80 -4.08
N SER A 62 -16.90 9.78 -3.67
CA SER A 62 -18.23 9.53 -3.10
C SER A 62 -19.17 8.86 -4.11
N SER A 63 -19.07 9.23 -5.39
CA SER A 63 -19.81 8.62 -6.50
C SER A 63 -19.51 7.13 -6.66
N ASP A 64 -18.24 6.75 -6.60
CA ASP A 64 -17.81 5.37 -6.78
C ASP A 64 -18.28 4.48 -5.62
N LEU A 65 -18.14 4.96 -4.39
CA LEU A 65 -18.66 4.30 -3.20
C LEU A 65 -20.18 4.16 -3.24
N SER A 66 -20.88 5.23 -3.64
CA SER A 66 -22.34 5.25 -3.81
C SER A 66 -22.80 4.16 -4.78
N SER A 67 -22.14 4.07 -5.92
CA SER A 67 -22.41 3.07 -6.96
C SER A 67 -22.09 1.65 -6.50
N ALA A 68 -20.96 1.45 -5.80
CA ALA A 68 -20.49 0.13 -5.37
C ALA A 68 -21.41 -0.54 -4.36
N ILE A 69 -22.03 0.22 -3.46
CA ILE A 69 -22.90 -0.31 -2.39
C ILE A 69 -24.37 0.11 -2.53
N ASN A 70 -24.72 0.75 -3.65
CA ASN A 70 -26.09 1.13 -4.01
C ASN A 70 -26.80 1.96 -2.92
N VAL A 71 -26.12 2.99 -2.40
CA VAL A 71 -26.69 3.99 -1.47
C VAL A 71 -26.49 5.39 -2.04
N SER A 72 -27.25 6.37 -1.55
CA SER A 72 -27.10 7.75 -2.03
C SER A 72 -25.74 8.35 -1.66
N GLU A 73 -25.21 9.23 -2.52
CA GLU A 73 -23.98 9.97 -2.22
C GLU A 73 -24.09 10.78 -0.92
N ASP A 74 -25.27 11.26 -0.56
CA ASP A 74 -25.49 11.98 0.69
C ASP A 74 -25.26 11.07 1.91
N THR A 75 -25.67 9.81 1.83
CA THR A 75 -25.37 8.80 2.85
C THR A 75 -23.86 8.57 2.97
N ILE A 76 -23.18 8.45 1.83
CA ILE A 76 -21.71 8.32 1.80
C ILE A 76 -21.04 9.56 2.41
N ARG A 77 -21.50 10.76 2.06
CA ARG A 77 -20.94 12.01 2.59
C ARG A 77 -21.04 12.10 4.11
N ARG A 78 -22.16 11.64 4.70
CA ARG A 78 -22.35 11.57 6.16
C ARG A 78 -21.43 10.56 6.80
N ASP A 79 -21.28 9.36 6.21
CA ASP A 79 -20.35 8.35 6.71
C ASP A 79 -18.89 8.83 6.64
N LEU A 80 -18.50 9.46 5.54
CA LEU A 80 -17.16 10.05 5.39
C LEU A 80 -16.91 11.18 6.41
N GLN A 81 -17.95 11.99 6.71
CA GLN A 81 -17.85 13.03 7.72
C GLN A 81 -17.59 12.44 9.10
N GLU A 82 -18.39 11.47 9.52
CA GLU A 82 -18.26 10.80 10.82
C GLU A 82 -16.91 10.07 10.95
N LEU A 83 -16.48 9.35 9.92
CA LEU A 83 -15.18 8.69 9.91
C LEU A 83 -14.02 9.69 9.98
N SER A 84 -14.17 10.88 9.40
CA SER A 84 -13.18 11.96 9.47
C SER A 84 -13.14 12.57 10.88
N GLU A 85 -14.27 12.79 11.52
CA GLU A 85 -14.38 13.27 12.90
C GLU A 85 -13.74 12.29 13.90
N HIS A 86 -13.91 10.98 13.66
CA HIS A 86 -13.22 9.94 14.41
C HIS A 86 -11.76 9.70 13.99
N ASN A 87 -11.21 10.61 13.19
CA ASN A 87 -9.82 10.51 12.75
C ASN A 87 -9.45 9.22 11.99
N LYS A 88 -10.39 8.57 11.29
CA LYS A 88 -10.14 7.34 10.53
C LYS A 88 -9.67 7.59 9.09
N LEU A 89 -10.08 8.71 8.50
CA LEU A 89 -9.72 9.13 7.14
C LEU A 89 -9.67 10.66 7.05
N ILE A 90 -9.28 11.21 5.90
CA ILE A 90 -9.33 12.65 5.59
C ILE A 90 -10.43 12.85 4.56
N LYS A 91 -11.49 13.56 4.94
CA LYS A 91 -12.55 13.97 4.02
C LYS A 91 -12.06 15.11 3.14
N VAL A 92 -12.29 14.97 1.84
CA VAL A 92 -12.01 16.01 0.83
C VAL A 92 -13.27 16.27 0.01
N HIS A 93 -13.23 17.32 -0.85
CA HIS A 93 -14.34 17.57 -1.76
C HIS A 93 -14.53 16.40 -2.73
N GLY A 94 -15.73 15.83 -2.77
CA GLY A 94 -16.08 14.70 -3.64
C GLY A 94 -15.62 13.31 -3.17
N GLY A 95 -14.99 13.18 -1.98
CA GLY A 95 -14.54 11.87 -1.52
C GLY A 95 -13.71 11.87 -0.23
N ALA A 96 -12.80 10.92 -0.11
CA ALA A 96 -11.88 10.82 1.01
C ALA A 96 -10.51 10.31 0.60
N LEU A 97 -9.51 10.59 1.44
CA LEU A 97 -8.12 10.14 1.33
C LEU A 97 -7.77 9.30 2.56
N SER A 98 -6.89 8.32 2.36
CA SER A 98 -6.24 7.62 3.47
C SER A 98 -5.32 8.57 4.22
N LYS A 99 -5.33 8.49 5.53
CA LYS A 99 -4.39 9.24 6.36
C LYS A 99 -2.94 8.88 6.09
N SER A 100 -2.69 7.62 5.78
CA SER A 100 -1.36 7.14 5.43
C SER A 100 -0.83 7.78 4.15
N PHE A 101 -1.70 8.02 3.17
CA PHE A 101 -1.34 8.58 1.88
C PHE A 101 -1.10 10.09 1.95
N HIS A 102 -1.98 10.82 2.64
CA HIS A 102 -1.91 12.29 2.67
C HIS A 102 -0.77 12.82 3.53
N SER A 103 -0.33 12.08 4.54
CA SER A 103 0.76 12.49 5.42
C SER A 103 2.14 12.28 4.82
N SER A 104 2.25 11.58 3.68
CA SER A 104 3.57 11.19 3.17
C SER A 104 4.38 12.35 2.59
N PHE A 105 3.75 13.40 2.03
CA PHE A 105 4.53 14.34 1.22
C PHE A 105 4.24 15.84 1.38
N ASN A 106 3.13 16.27 2.01
CA ASN A 106 2.76 17.68 2.04
C ASN A 106 2.14 18.20 3.35
N SER A 107 2.10 17.42 4.42
CA SER A 107 1.56 17.92 5.70
C SER A 107 2.64 18.03 6.75
N SER A 108 2.65 19.13 7.47
CA SER A 108 3.46 19.35 8.67
C SER A 108 3.18 18.37 9.83
N LYS A 109 2.26 17.41 9.64
CA LYS A 109 1.88 16.39 10.64
C LYS A 109 1.81 15.00 10.00
N VAL A 110 2.88 14.26 10.11
CA VAL A 110 2.91 12.83 9.77
C VAL A 110 1.97 12.06 10.70
N TYR A 111 1.09 11.21 10.13
CA TYR A 111 0.18 10.37 10.92
C TYR A 111 0.95 9.45 11.87
N ALA A 112 0.50 9.37 13.14
CA ALA A 112 1.07 8.51 14.19
C ALA A 112 2.60 8.68 14.36
N ILE A 113 3.11 9.91 14.27
CA ILE A 113 4.55 10.22 14.30
C ILE A 113 5.25 9.62 15.52
N GLU A 114 4.64 9.68 16.70
CA GLU A 114 5.24 9.15 17.94
C GLU A 114 5.38 7.63 17.90
N ASN A 115 4.41 6.92 17.33
CA ASN A 115 4.52 5.47 17.14
C ASN A 115 5.61 5.13 16.13
N LYS A 116 5.73 5.90 15.03
CA LYS A 116 6.79 5.73 14.04
C LYS A 116 8.17 5.97 14.63
N LYS A 117 8.34 6.97 15.48
CA LYS A 117 9.59 7.21 16.20
C LYS A 117 9.96 6.04 17.11
N LYS A 118 9.01 5.50 17.87
CA LYS A 118 9.25 4.32 18.71
C LYS A 118 9.66 3.09 17.90
N ILE A 119 8.97 2.85 16.77
CA ILE A 119 9.31 1.78 15.83
C ILE A 119 10.73 1.99 15.27
N ALA A 120 11.04 3.21 14.84
CA ALA A 120 12.34 3.61 14.32
C ALA A 120 13.47 3.36 15.35
N GLN A 121 13.30 3.81 16.60
CA GLN A 121 14.26 3.57 17.68
C GLN A 121 14.54 2.10 17.91
N LYS A 122 13.47 1.26 17.89
CA LYS A 122 13.63 -0.19 18.01
C LYS A 122 14.33 -0.79 16.78
N ALA A 123 14.04 -0.30 15.59
CA ALA A 123 14.68 -0.76 14.36
C ALA A 123 16.18 -0.41 14.33
N VAL A 124 16.55 0.78 14.78
CA VAL A 124 17.96 1.22 14.90
C VAL A 124 18.79 0.27 15.75
N SER A 125 18.23 -0.29 16.84
CA SER A 125 18.97 -1.24 17.68
C SER A 125 19.37 -2.55 16.98
N LEU A 126 18.83 -2.82 15.79
CA LEU A 126 19.17 -3.99 14.97
C LEU A 126 20.32 -3.71 13.99
N ILE A 127 20.74 -2.46 13.84
CA ILE A 127 21.78 -2.03 12.90
C ILE A 127 23.11 -1.95 13.64
N LYS A 128 24.16 -2.44 13.01
CA LYS A 128 25.53 -2.44 13.55
C LYS A 128 26.49 -1.83 12.54
N ASP A 129 27.65 -1.42 13.02
CA ASP A 129 28.73 -0.94 12.16
C ASP A 129 29.11 -1.98 11.10
N GLY A 130 29.42 -1.50 9.92
CA GLY A 130 29.82 -2.28 8.76
C GLY A 130 28.66 -2.96 8.00
N MET A 131 27.42 -2.87 8.48
CA MET A 131 26.29 -3.51 7.81
C MET A 131 25.91 -2.84 6.49
N PHE A 132 25.49 -3.67 5.54
CA PHE A 132 24.74 -3.28 4.33
C PHE A 132 23.26 -3.33 4.64
N VAL A 133 22.64 -2.14 4.73
CA VAL A 133 21.25 -1.95 5.14
C VAL A 133 20.41 -1.58 3.94
N LEU A 134 19.50 -2.45 3.51
CA LEU A 134 18.58 -2.19 2.40
C LEU A 134 17.27 -1.62 2.94
N THR A 135 16.84 -0.47 2.42
CA THR A 135 15.61 0.17 2.91
C THR A 135 14.64 0.51 1.80
N SER A 136 13.37 0.23 2.03
CA SER A 136 12.27 0.70 1.17
C SER A 136 12.00 2.19 1.40
N GLY A 137 10.86 2.68 0.96
CA GLY A 137 10.38 4.04 1.24
C GLY A 137 9.33 4.07 2.34
N GLY A 138 8.89 5.29 2.67
CA GLY A 138 7.81 5.57 3.59
C GLY A 138 8.24 6.36 4.83
N THR A 139 7.24 6.97 5.48
CA THR A 139 7.50 7.89 6.59
C THR A 139 8.12 7.24 7.83
N THR A 140 7.89 5.94 8.05
CA THR A 140 8.56 5.21 9.14
C THR A 140 10.05 4.99 8.85
N ILE A 141 10.41 4.78 7.57
CA ILE A 141 11.82 4.68 7.15
C ILE A 141 12.52 6.05 7.29
N ILE A 142 11.83 7.14 7.00
CA ILE A 142 12.36 8.50 7.23
C ILE A 142 12.64 8.72 8.73
N GLU A 143 11.73 8.30 9.60
CA GLU A 143 11.96 8.39 11.05
C GLU A 143 13.09 7.47 11.53
N LEU A 144 13.29 6.30 10.88
CA LEU A 144 14.45 5.45 11.12
C LEU A 144 15.74 6.19 10.74
N ALA A 145 15.79 6.84 9.57
CA ALA A 145 16.95 7.61 9.14
C ALA A 145 17.31 8.73 10.15
N LYS A 146 16.30 9.45 10.65
CA LYS A 146 16.49 10.51 11.65
C LYS A 146 16.93 10.00 13.02
N ALA A 147 16.64 8.75 13.35
CA ALA A 147 16.96 8.16 14.63
C ALA A 147 18.34 7.47 14.68
N LEU A 148 19.07 7.43 13.56
CA LEU A 148 20.37 6.78 13.47
C LEU A 148 21.40 7.53 14.35
N PRO A 149 22.24 6.80 15.12
CA PRO A 149 23.30 7.41 15.92
C PRO A 149 24.39 8.02 15.04
N GLU A 150 24.85 9.21 15.35
CA GLU A 150 25.88 9.91 14.58
C GLU A 150 27.19 9.11 14.39
N ASN A 151 27.52 8.25 15.36
CA ASN A 151 28.72 7.41 15.32
C ASN A 151 28.52 6.08 14.55
N LEU A 152 27.37 5.81 13.97
CA LEU A 152 27.12 4.61 13.18
C LEU A 152 27.85 4.69 11.84
N HIS A 153 28.62 3.66 11.51
CA HIS A 153 29.28 3.47 10.23
C HIS A 153 28.63 2.31 9.49
N ALA A 154 27.81 2.59 8.48
CA ALA A 154 27.10 1.56 7.71
C ALA A 154 26.81 2.05 6.28
N THR A 155 26.51 1.12 5.39
CA THR A 155 26.11 1.45 4.02
C THR A 155 24.61 1.25 3.87
N PHE A 156 23.90 2.33 3.57
CA PHE A 156 22.46 2.30 3.32
C PHE A 156 22.18 2.28 1.82
N ILE A 157 21.38 1.31 1.40
CA ILE A 157 21.01 1.11 0.01
C ILE A 157 19.50 1.33 -0.09
N THR A 158 19.08 2.24 -0.96
CA THR A 158 17.66 2.58 -1.09
C THR A 158 17.28 3.02 -2.50
N GLY A 159 16.03 2.75 -2.90
CA GLY A 159 15.40 3.36 -4.07
C GLY A 159 14.51 4.55 -3.72
N SER A 160 14.37 4.89 -2.45
CA SER A 160 13.51 5.97 -1.97
C SER A 160 14.25 7.30 -1.95
N LEU A 161 13.81 8.27 -2.76
CA LEU A 161 14.40 9.61 -2.78
C LEU A 161 14.30 10.33 -1.42
N PRO A 162 13.14 10.34 -0.72
CA PRO A 162 13.05 10.97 0.59
C PRO A 162 13.98 10.35 1.62
N SER A 163 14.11 9.00 1.61
CA SER A 163 15.01 8.31 2.53
C SER A 163 16.48 8.59 2.24
N ALA A 164 16.85 8.62 0.96
CA ALA A 164 18.22 8.94 0.54
C ALA A 164 18.64 10.37 0.99
N ILE A 165 17.72 11.33 0.88
CA ILE A 165 17.96 12.71 1.33
C ILE A 165 18.22 12.75 2.84
N GLU A 166 17.45 12.02 3.65
CA GLU A 166 17.67 11.96 5.10
C GLU A 166 19.01 11.29 5.45
N TYR A 167 19.36 10.19 4.77
CA TYR A 167 20.65 9.52 4.99
C TYR A 167 21.86 10.39 4.63
N MET A 168 21.74 11.24 3.60
CA MET A 168 22.80 12.19 3.21
C MET A 168 23.18 13.19 4.29
N HIS A 169 22.30 13.46 5.25
CA HIS A 169 22.59 14.34 6.37
C HIS A 169 23.41 13.67 7.48
N HIS A 170 23.56 12.33 7.42
CA HIS A 170 24.30 11.58 8.43
C HIS A 170 25.82 11.60 8.12
N PRO A 171 26.70 11.90 9.10
CA PRO A 171 28.12 12.14 8.84
C PRO A 171 28.91 10.90 8.43
N ASN A 172 28.51 9.70 8.88
CA ASN A 172 29.30 8.49 8.78
C ASN A 172 28.59 7.33 8.05
N ILE A 173 27.55 7.64 7.27
CA ILE A 173 26.82 6.64 6.49
C ILE A 173 27.11 6.83 5.01
N ASP A 174 27.49 5.75 4.35
CA ASP A 174 27.52 5.69 2.90
C ASP A 174 26.11 5.43 2.34
N VAL A 175 25.74 6.15 1.30
CA VAL A 175 24.41 6.03 0.69
C VAL A 175 24.54 5.56 -0.75
N ILE A 176 23.95 4.42 -1.06
CA ILE A 176 23.81 3.91 -2.41
C ILE A 176 22.35 4.06 -2.84
N ILE A 177 22.13 4.84 -3.90
CA ILE A 177 20.80 4.98 -4.47
C ILE A 177 20.61 4.01 -5.65
N ILE A 178 19.54 3.24 -5.61
CA ILE A 178 19.15 2.37 -6.73
C ILE A 178 18.34 3.21 -7.70
N GLY A 179 18.90 3.49 -8.87
CA GLY A 179 18.23 4.26 -9.92
C GLY A 179 17.44 3.38 -10.87
N ASP A 180 16.37 3.92 -11.39
CA ASP A 180 15.53 3.47 -12.51
C ASP A 180 14.35 4.45 -12.64
N LYS A 181 13.24 4.04 -13.25
CA LYS A 181 11.97 4.76 -13.31
C LYS A 181 11.47 5.12 -11.92
N LEU A 182 11.08 6.35 -11.70
CA LEU A 182 10.52 6.81 -10.43
C LEU A 182 9.00 6.66 -10.40
N SER A 183 8.47 5.90 -9.44
CA SER A 183 7.05 5.97 -9.06
C SER A 183 6.80 7.30 -8.34
N LYS A 184 6.01 8.20 -8.97
CA LYS A 184 5.72 9.53 -8.41
C LYS A 184 4.92 9.47 -7.12
N ASN A 185 4.06 8.47 -6.97
CA ASN A 185 3.19 8.32 -5.80
C ASN A 185 3.96 7.83 -4.56
N SER A 186 4.84 6.85 -4.73
CA SER A 186 5.62 6.26 -3.65
C SER A 186 7.01 6.90 -3.48
N GLN A 187 7.45 7.71 -4.46
CA GLN A 187 8.77 8.35 -4.53
C GLN A 187 9.93 7.34 -4.35
N ILE A 188 9.69 6.13 -4.87
CA ILE A 188 10.68 5.05 -4.91
C ILE A 188 10.96 4.67 -6.35
N THR A 189 12.19 4.28 -6.65
CA THR A 189 12.56 3.77 -7.96
C THR A 189 11.99 2.37 -8.15
N VAL A 190 11.43 2.13 -9.33
CA VAL A 190 10.77 0.90 -9.76
C VAL A 190 11.26 0.55 -11.16
N GLY A 191 11.04 -0.69 -11.59
CA GLY A 191 11.40 -1.13 -12.94
C GLY A 191 12.40 -2.27 -12.95
N GLY A 192 12.71 -2.74 -14.15
CA GLY A 192 13.56 -3.92 -14.36
C GLY A 192 15.00 -3.71 -13.93
N GLU A 193 15.56 -2.52 -14.18
CA GLU A 193 16.93 -2.17 -13.81
C GLU A 193 17.10 -2.10 -12.29
N ALA A 194 16.15 -1.48 -11.58
CA ALA A 194 16.16 -1.44 -10.12
C ALA A 194 16.13 -2.85 -9.53
N ILE A 195 15.25 -3.72 -10.03
CA ILE A 195 15.15 -5.12 -9.60
C ILE A 195 16.44 -5.89 -9.89
N ALA A 196 17.01 -5.72 -11.10
CA ALA A 196 18.24 -6.39 -11.48
C ALA A 196 19.43 -5.98 -10.59
N LYS A 197 19.55 -4.70 -10.24
CA LYS A 197 20.58 -4.20 -9.32
C LYS A 197 20.36 -4.74 -7.90
N ILE A 198 19.14 -4.75 -7.39
CA ILE A 198 18.82 -5.31 -6.07
C ILE A 198 19.22 -6.78 -5.98
N LYS A 199 18.94 -7.57 -7.02
CA LYS A 199 19.31 -9.01 -7.06
C LYS A 199 20.80 -9.29 -7.03
N GLN A 200 21.64 -8.30 -7.31
CA GLN A 200 23.11 -8.40 -7.24
C GLN A 200 23.65 -8.03 -5.84
N ILE A 201 22.78 -7.55 -4.94
CA ILE A 201 23.14 -7.15 -3.59
C ILE A 201 22.92 -8.34 -2.65
N LYS A 202 23.76 -8.45 -1.65
CA LYS A 202 23.53 -9.28 -0.47
C LYS A 202 23.56 -8.35 0.75
N ALA A 203 22.38 -7.99 1.24
CA ALA A 203 22.25 -7.11 2.39
C ALA A 203 22.15 -7.91 3.70
N ASP A 204 22.74 -7.39 4.78
CA ASP A 204 22.64 -8.00 6.11
C ASP A 204 21.23 -7.87 6.66
N ILE A 205 20.59 -6.73 6.40
CA ILE A 205 19.24 -6.45 6.90
C ILE A 205 18.46 -5.57 5.91
N CYS A 206 17.18 -5.89 5.77
CA CYS A 206 16.23 -5.08 5.00
C CYS A 206 15.11 -4.54 5.88
N PHE A 207 14.86 -3.25 5.81
CA PHE A 207 13.70 -2.61 6.41
C PHE A 207 12.64 -2.29 5.37
N VAL A 208 11.47 -2.90 5.51
CA VAL A 208 10.35 -2.75 4.58
C VAL A 208 9.18 -2.05 5.25
N GLY A 209 8.79 -0.91 4.71
CA GLY A 209 7.48 -0.30 5.02
C GLY A 209 6.36 -1.01 4.27
N THR A 210 5.15 -1.00 4.81
CA THR A 210 3.99 -1.57 4.16
C THR A 210 2.78 -0.66 4.28
N ASN A 211 1.88 -0.74 3.32
CA ASN A 211 0.61 -0.02 3.36
C ASN A 211 -0.42 -0.75 4.23
N ALA A 212 -0.42 -2.08 4.20
CA ALA A 212 -1.27 -2.89 5.06
C ALA A 212 -0.63 -4.24 5.36
N LEU A 213 -1.04 -4.82 6.49
CA LEU A 213 -0.65 -6.15 6.93
C LEU A 213 -1.90 -6.92 7.32
N SER A 214 -2.02 -8.16 6.86
CA SER A 214 -3.05 -9.09 7.30
C SER A 214 -2.46 -10.46 7.62
N LEU A 215 -3.16 -11.23 8.44
CA LEU A 215 -2.73 -12.61 8.77
C LEU A 215 -2.86 -13.55 7.56
N GLU A 216 -3.82 -13.27 6.68
CA GLU A 216 -4.10 -14.10 5.51
C GLU A 216 -3.16 -13.82 4.34
N HIS A 217 -2.90 -12.53 4.06
CA HIS A 217 -2.16 -12.12 2.85
C HIS A 217 -0.77 -11.56 3.14
N GLY A 218 -0.37 -11.46 4.41
CA GLY A 218 0.92 -10.89 4.80
C GLY A 218 1.01 -9.40 4.53
N LEU A 219 2.18 -8.95 4.07
CA LEU A 219 2.44 -7.56 3.68
C LEU A 219 1.83 -7.28 2.31
N THR A 220 1.04 -6.22 2.21
CA THR A 220 0.40 -5.81 0.96
C THR A 220 0.73 -4.36 0.61
N ASP A 221 0.74 -4.09 -0.69
CA ASP A 221 0.92 -2.76 -1.25
C ASP A 221 -0.03 -2.57 -2.43
N ASN A 222 -0.35 -1.34 -2.77
CA ASN A 222 -1.29 -1.00 -3.84
C ASN A 222 -0.61 -0.62 -5.16
N ASP A 223 0.71 -0.63 -5.22
CA ASP A 223 1.50 -0.39 -6.43
C ASP A 223 2.26 -1.67 -6.81
N TRP A 224 1.87 -2.27 -7.93
CA TRP A 224 2.45 -3.53 -8.40
C TRP A 224 3.96 -3.43 -8.65
N GLU A 225 4.45 -2.33 -9.23
CA GLU A 225 5.87 -2.14 -9.47
C GLU A 225 6.64 -2.06 -8.15
N VAL A 226 6.08 -1.38 -7.14
CA VAL A 226 6.65 -1.32 -5.78
C VAL A 226 6.66 -2.69 -5.12
N VAL A 227 5.61 -3.51 -5.30
CA VAL A 227 5.57 -4.90 -4.79
C VAL A 227 6.73 -5.72 -5.37
N GLN A 228 7.01 -5.61 -6.68
CA GLN A 228 8.11 -6.35 -7.32
C GLN A 228 9.48 -5.94 -6.76
N VAL A 229 9.69 -4.63 -6.55
CA VAL A 229 10.92 -4.12 -5.92
C VAL A 229 11.04 -4.65 -4.49
N LYS A 230 9.98 -4.59 -3.68
CA LYS A 230 10.01 -5.11 -2.30
C LYS A 230 10.28 -6.61 -2.25
N LYS A 231 9.74 -7.40 -3.17
CA LYS A 231 10.07 -8.83 -3.28
C LYS A 231 11.56 -9.05 -3.53
N ALA A 232 12.14 -8.33 -4.50
CA ALA A 232 13.56 -8.41 -4.77
C ALA A 232 14.42 -8.00 -3.55
N MET A 233 14.00 -6.97 -2.79
CA MET A 233 14.67 -6.54 -1.57
C MET A 233 14.65 -7.63 -0.49
N ILE A 234 13.51 -8.30 -0.30
CA ILE A 234 13.34 -9.40 0.65
C ILE A 234 14.26 -10.56 0.27
N GLU A 235 14.29 -10.93 -1.01
CA GLU A 235 15.13 -12.02 -1.53
C GLU A 235 16.64 -11.73 -1.41
N ALA A 236 17.03 -10.45 -1.50
CA ALA A 236 18.43 -10.01 -1.46
C ALA A 236 18.99 -9.84 -0.03
N SER A 237 18.22 -10.13 1.01
CA SER A 237 18.58 -9.78 2.39
C SER A 237 18.58 -10.99 3.32
N GLU A 238 19.54 -11.04 4.25
CA GLU A 238 19.62 -12.12 5.26
C GLU A 238 18.52 -11.99 6.32
N LYS A 239 18.23 -10.75 6.73
CA LYS A 239 17.16 -10.44 7.68
C LYS A 239 16.18 -9.46 7.08
N VAL A 240 14.91 -9.67 7.33
CA VAL A 240 13.84 -8.77 6.88
C VAL A 240 13.04 -8.30 8.09
N VAL A 241 12.89 -6.99 8.21
CA VAL A 241 12.14 -6.34 9.27
C VAL A 241 11.05 -5.47 8.65
N SER A 242 9.80 -5.79 8.92
CA SER A 242 8.67 -4.96 8.51
C SER A 242 8.36 -3.91 9.58
N LEU A 243 8.34 -2.64 9.15
CA LEU A 243 8.02 -1.50 10.01
C LEU A 243 6.54 -1.15 9.84
N THR A 244 5.70 -1.63 10.74
CA THR A 244 4.24 -1.49 10.68
C THR A 244 3.70 -0.80 11.93
N ILE A 245 2.62 -0.05 11.78
CA ILE A 245 1.82 0.51 12.87
C ILE A 245 0.60 -0.40 13.05
N SER A 246 0.31 -0.77 14.28
CA SER A 246 -0.93 -1.47 14.66
C SER A 246 -2.13 -0.52 14.71
#